data_44b2fbda91a3a147f5442542a1c0e3c0
#
_entry.id   44b2fbda91a3a147f5442542a1c0e3c0
#
_cell.length_a   1.000
_cell.length_b   1.000
_cell.length_c   1.000
_cell.angle_alpha   90.00
_cell.angle_beta   90.00
_cell.angle_gamma   90.00
#
_symmetry.space_group_name_H-M   'P 1'
#
loop_
_entity.id
_entity.type
_entity.pdbx_description
1 polymer ?
#
loop_
_entity_poly.entity_id
_entity_poly.type
_entity_poly.pdbx_seq_one_letter_code
_entity_poly.pdbx_strand_id
1 'polypeptide(L)'
;MIDQIEGAVKMPAMETFPTMIVAVSSGAIDGYVADRPGAVSATSANPDLTYVTFDEGQGFTVSPDDAQIAVGVRQGSELKEQINEILAGISAEERNDIMDAVVLAQPLSE
;
A
#
# COMPACT_ATOMS: atom_id res chain seq x y z
N MET A 1 -6.64 7.12 9.42
CA MET A 1 -7.22 5.88 8.87
C MET A 1 -7.80 4.98 9.96
N ILE A 2 -7.02 4.49 10.93
CA ILE A 2 -7.53 3.59 12.00
C ILE A 2 -8.71 4.20 12.76
N ASP A 3 -8.70 5.50 13.00
CA ASP A 3 -9.80 6.23 13.65
C ASP A 3 -11.15 6.20 12.90
N GLN A 4 -11.16 5.69 11.67
CA GLN A 4 -12.37 5.48 10.86
C GLN A 4 -12.95 4.06 11.02
N ILE A 5 -12.28 3.18 11.75
CA ILE A 5 -12.74 1.81 12.03
C ILE A 5 -13.45 1.83 13.37
N GLU A 6 -14.75 1.61 13.37
CA GLU A 6 -15.56 1.58 14.58
C GLU A 6 -15.08 0.47 15.53
N GLY A 7 -14.86 0.81 16.79
CA GLY A 7 -14.41 -0.12 17.82
C GLY A 7 -12.93 -0.49 17.77
N ALA A 8 -12.16 0.03 16.83
CA ALA A 8 -10.72 -0.24 16.78
C ALA A 8 -9.95 0.55 17.85
N VAL A 9 -8.98 -0.10 18.47
CA VAL A 9 -8.04 0.51 19.40
C VAL A 9 -6.74 0.79 18.65
N LYS A 10 -6.42 2.07 18.48
CA LYS A 10 -5.20 2.49 17.79
C LYS A 10 -3.98 2.26 18.66
N MET A 11 -3.12 1.35 18.25
CA MET A 11 -1.83 1.11 18.87
C MET A 11 -0.77 2.11 18.40
N PRO A 12 0.33 2.32 19.14
CA PRO A 12 1.45 3.12 18.68
C PRO A 12 1.98 2.63 17.31
N ALA A 13 2.38 3.57 16.47
CA ALA A 13 2.94 3.24 15.16
C ALA A 13 4.24 2.43 15.30
N MET A 14 4.40 1.41 14.47
CA MET A 14 5.61 0.60 14.40
C MET A 14 6.49 1.11 13.25
N GLU A 15 7.81 0.92 13.38
CA GLU A 15 8.79 1.51 12.47
C GLU A 15 8.85 0.81 11.09
N THR A 16 8.54 -0.49 11.04
CA THR A 16 8.72 -1.29 9.82
C THR A 16 7.57 -2.26 9.55
N PHE A 17 7.32 -2.58 8.29
CA PHE A 17 6.36 -3.61 7.90
C PHE A 17 6.67 -4.99 8.49
N PRO A 18 7.92 -5.50 8.48
CA PRO A 18 8.23 -6.77 9.12
C PRO A 18 7.84 -6.83 10.60
N THR A 19 8.04 -5.74 11.34
CA THR A 19 7.62 -5.66 12.75
C THR A 19 6.10 -5.77 12.90
N MET A 20 5.33 -5.14 12.03
CA MET A 20 3.87 -5.24 12.04
C MET A 20 3.40 -6.66 11.69
N ILE A 21 4.01 -7.30 10.71
CA ILE A 21 3.72 -8.69 10.34
C ILE A 21 3.93 -9.63 11.52
N VAL A 22 5.07 -9.51 12.21
CA VAL A 22 5.36 -10.31 13.41
C VAL A 22 4.35 -10.04 14.53
N ALA A 23 3.94 -8.78 14.72
CA ALA A 23 2.97 -8.41 15.74
C ALA A 23 1.57 -9.01 15.46
N VAL A 24 1.12 -9.06 14.21
CA VAL A 24 -0.13 -9.73 13.83
C VAL A 24 0.00 -11.24 14.02
N SER A 25 1.07 -11.86 13.49
CA SER A 25 1.29 -13.30 13.60
C SER A 25 1.40 -13.80 15.05
N SER A 26 1.92 -12.97 15.96
CA SER A 26 2.00 -13.28 17.40
C SER A 26 0.71 -12.97 18.17
N GLY A 27 -0.28 -12.33 17.57
CA GLY A 27 -1.49 -11.88 18.23
C GLY A 27 -1.30 -10.66 19.15
N ALA A 28 -0.20 -9.94 19.02
CA ALA A 28 0.02 -8.70 19.76
C ALA A 28 -0.84 -7.54 19.25
N ILE A 29 -1.22 -7.58 17.99
CA ILE A 29 -2.22 -6.71 17.35
C ILE A 29 -3.13 -7.58 16.47
N ASP A 30 -4.36 -7.13 16.24
CA ASP A 30 -5.34 -7.84 15.41
C ASP A 30 -5.13 -7.60 13.91
N GLY A 31 -4.49 -6.50 13.54
CA GLY A 31 -4.22 -6.14 12.15
C GLY A 31 -3.50 -4.80 12.03
N TYR A 32 -3.15 -4.45 10.81
CA TYR A 32 -2.60 -3.14 10.49
C TYR A 32 -3.15 -2.63 9.14
N VAL A 33 -3.11 -1.34 8.95
CA VAL A 33 -3.53 -0.70 7.70
C VAL A 33 -2.30 -0.47 6.82
N ALA A 34 -2.40 -0.90 5.57
CA ALA A 34 -1.37 -0.73 4.55
C ALA A 34 -2.02 -0.32 3.21
N ASP A 35 -1.18 0.05 2.26
CA ASP A 35 -1.59 0.10 0.86
C ASP A 35 -1.82 -1.32 0.30
N ARG A 36 -2.56 -1.41 -0.81
CA ARG A 36 -2.87 -2.70 -1.44
C ARG A 36 -1.63 -3.49 -1.83
N PRO A 37 -0.61 -2.91 -2.50
CA PRO A 37 0.62 -3.64 -2.83
C PRO A 37 1.34 -4.21 -1.62
N GLY A 38 1.41 -3.46 -0.52
CA GLY A 38 2.00 -3.91 0.73
C GLY A 38 1.22 -5.07 1.36
N ALA A 39 -0.11 -5.02 1.32
CA ALA A 39 -0.97 -6.10 1.81
C ALA A 39 -0.81 -7.38 0.97
N VAL A 40 -0.80 -7.26 -0.36
CA VAL A 40 -0.58 -8.40 -1.28
C VAL A 40 0.79 -9.04 -1.02
N SER A 41 1.84 -8.23 -0.90
CA SER A 41 3.19 -8.72 -0.62
C SER A 41 3.26 -9.46 0.72
N ALA A 42 2.69 -8.88 1.78
CA ALA A 42 2.71 -9.47 3.12
C ALA A 42 1.99 -10.83 3.14
N THR A 43 0.81 -10.94 2.53
CA THR A 43 0.03 -12.20 2.52
C THR A 43 0.61 -13.25 1.59
N SER A 44 1.28 -12.85 0.51
CA SER A 44 2.00 -13.79 -0.37
C SER A 44 3.17 -14.46 0.34
N ALA A 45 3.85 -13.72 1.21
CA ALA A 45 4.99 -14.23 1.97
C ALA A 45 4.57 -14.95 3.28
N ASN A 46 3.37 -14.67 3.80
CA ASN A 46 2.87 -15.19 5.07
C ASN A 46 1.48 -15.79 4.90
N PRO A 47 1.36 -17.09 4.62
CA PRO A 47 0.08 -17.76 4.33
C PRO A 47 -0.96 -17.72 5.47
N ASP A 48 -0.51 -17.46 6.69
CA ASP A 48 -1.39 -17.32 7.86
C ASP A 48 -2.07 -15.95 7.95
N LEU A 49 -1.65 -15.01 7.09
CA LEU A 49 -2.25 -13.69 7.00
C LEU A 49 -3.25 -13.62 5.84
N THR A 50 -4.24 -12.77 6.01
CA THR A 50 -5.16 -12.38 4.95
C THR A 50 -5.32 -10.87 4.94
N TYR A 51 -5.82 -10.32 3.85
CA TYR A 51 -6.14 -8.90 3.77
C TYR A 51 -7.57 -8.68 3.31
N VAL A 52 -8.12 -7.56 3.70
CA VAL A 52 -9.45 -7.09 3.30
C VAL A 52 -9.27 -5.85 2.45
N THR A 53 -9.93 -5.82 1.31
CA THR A 53 -10.04 -4.64 0.45
C THR A 53 -11.45 -4.06 0.53
N PHE A 54 -11.60 -2.84 0.08
CA PHE A 54 -12.87 -2.16 -0.01
C PHE A 54 -13.22 -1.94 -1.48
N ASP A 55 -14.50 -1.93 -1.79
CA ASP A 55 -15.00 -1.50 -3.09
C ASP A 55 -14.68 -0.03 -3.33
N GLU A 56 -14.68 0.39 -4.58
CA GLU A 56 -14.38 1.77 -4.94
C GLU A 56 -15.32 2.74 -4.21
N GLY A 57 -14.73 3.71 -3.53
CA GLY A 57 -15.45 4.70 -2.73
C GLY A 57 -15.91 4.22 -1.34
N GLN A 58 -15.64 2.97 -0.95
CA GLN A 58 -15.98 2.42 0.36
C GLN A 58 -14.80 2.37 1.33
N GLY A 59 -13.61 2.70 0.88
CA GLY A 59 -12.39 2.67 1.70
C GLY A 59 -12.24 3.87 2.63
N PHE A 60 -11.08 3.98 3.22
CA PHE A 60 -10.75 5.12 4.09
C PHE A 60 -10.79 6.44 3.33
N THR A 61 -11.35 7.45 3.98
CA THR A 61 -11.22 8.83 3.52
C THR A 61 -9.80 9.31 3.80
N VAL A 62 -9.06 9.63 2.76
CA VAL A 62 -7.70 10.18 2.83
C VAL A 62 -7.65 11.48 2.03
N SER A 63 -6.77 12.40 2.41
CA SER A 63 -6.56 13.58 1.58
C SER A 63 -5.88 13.17 0.27
N PRO A 64 -6.15 13.84 -0.86
CA PRO A 64 -5.46 13.55 -2.12
C PRO A 64 -3.94 13.62 -1.98
N ASP A 65 -3.42 14.53 -1.18
CA ASP A 65 -1.98 14.71 -0.96
C ASP A 65 -1.35 13.52 -0.21
N ASP A 66 -2.12 12.86 0.67
CA ASP A 66 -1.66 11.71 1.44
C ASP A 66 -1.78 10.37 0.66
N ALA A 67 -2.57 10.36 -0.42
CA ALA A 67 -2.84 9.17 -1.21
C ALA A 67 -2.03 9.09 -2.51
N GLN A 68 -1.34 10.17 -2.89
CA GLN A 68 -0.59 10.23 -4.14
C GLN A 68 0.83 9.70 -3.99
N ILE A 69 1.21 8.85 -4.93
CA ILE A 69 2.60 8.44 -5.15
C ILE A 69 3.12 9.26 -6.32
N ALA A 70 4.30 9.86 -6.18
CA ALA A 70 4.86 10.76 -7.17
C ALA A 70 6.29 10.41 -7.53
N VAL A 71 6.70 10.78 -8.74
CA VAL A 71 8.09 10.72 -9.18
C VAL A 71 8.79 12.02 -8.77
N GLY A 72 9.86 11.91 -7.97
CA GLY A 72 10.70 13.03 -7.59
C GLY A 72 11.66 13.41 -8.70
N VAL A 73 11.64 14.67 -9.12
CA VAL A 73 12.61 15.25 -10.10
C VAL A 73 13.23 16.51 -9.53
N ARG A 74 14.37 16.93 -10.09
CA ARG A 74 14.99 18.21 -9.72
C ARG A 74 14.04 19.37 -9.99
N GLN A 75 13.99 20.33 -9.08
CA GLN A 75 13.20 21.53 -9.27
C GLN A 75 13.58 22.25 -10.58
N GLY A 76 12.56 22.63 -11.38
CA GLY A 76 12.75 23.25 -12.70
C GLY A 76 13.13 22.28 -13.81
N SER A 77 13.09 20.96 -13.58
CA SER A 77 13.37 19.95 -14.60
C SER A 77 12.27 19.90 -15.67
N GLU A 78 12.66 19.91 -16.94
CA GLU A 78 11.73 19.72 -18.08
C GLU A 78 11.14 18.30 -18.13
N LEU A 79 11.76 17.34 -17.43
CA LEU A 79 11.29 15.96 -17.35
C LEU A 79 9.92 15.84 -16.68
N LYS A 80 9.53 16.82 -15.83
CA LYS A 80 8.25 16.79 -15.12
C LYS A 80 7.06 16.64 -16.08
N GLU A 81 7.01 17.49 -17.10
CA GLU A 81 5.89 17.48 -18.06
C GLU A 81 5.90 16.19 -18.89
N GLN A 82 7.06 15.75 -19.36
CA GLN A 82 7.20 14.51 -20.14
C GLN A 82 6.78 13.28 -19.34
N ILE A 83 7.19 13.18 -18.06
CA ILE A 83 6.80 12.09 -17.18
C ILE A 83 5.28 12.13 -16.92
N ASN A 84 4.72 13.30 -16.65
CA ASN A 84 3.29 13.44 -16.43
C ASN A 84 2.45 13.03 -17.65
N GLU A 85 2.88 13.38 -18.86
CA GLU A 85 2.22 12.95 -20.10
C GLU A 85 2.21 11.42 -20.23
N ILE A 86 3.35 10.76 -19.95
CA ILE A 86 3.45 9.30 -20.00
C ILE A 86 2.56 8.65 -18.92
N LEU A 87 2.61 9.15 -17.69
CA LEU A 87 1.81 8.62 -16.58
C LEU A 87 0.30 8.79 -16.80
N ALA A 88 -0.12 9.88 -17.45
CA ALA A 88 -1.52 10.10 -17.80
C ALA A 88 -2.06 9.08 -18.83
N GLY A 89 -1.18 8.47 -19.64
CA GLY A 89 -1.52 7.41 -20.57
C GLY A 89 -1.70 6.02 -19.93
N ILE A 90 -1.32 5.83 -18.68
CA ILE A 90 -1.41 4.56 -17.96
C ILE A 90 -2.67 4.57 -17.10
N SER A 91 -3.63 3.70 -17.39
CA SER A 91 -4.88 3.59 -16.62
C SER A 91 -4.65 3.07 -15.20
N ALA A 92 -5.62 3.26 -14.31
CA ALA A 92 -5.56 2.71 -12.96
C ALA A 92 -5.54 1.17 -12.97
N GLU A 93 -6.29 0.54 -13.88
CA GLU A 93 -6.32 -0.91 -14.07
C GLU A 93 -4.93 -1.42 -14.50
N GLU A 94 -4.33 -0.83 -15.51
CA GLU A 94 -3.00 -1.19 -16.00
C GLU A 94 -1.92 -1.02 -14.92
N ARG A 95 -2.00 0.03 -14.10
CA ARG A 95 -1.09 0.21 -12.95
C ARG A 95 -1.23 -0.89 -11.91
N ASN A 96 -2.45 -1.31 -11.62
CA ASN A 96 -2.71 -2.41 -10.70
C ASN A 96 -2.17 -3.74 -11.24
N ASP A 97 -2.39 -4.02 -12.51
CA ASP A 97 -1.90 -5.24 -13.16
C ASP A 97 -0.36 -5.31 -13.15
N ILE A 98 0.30 -4.21 -13.46
CA ILE A 98 1.77 -4.11 -13.39
C ILE A 98 2.25 -4.36 -11.96
N MET A 99 1.61 -3.74 -10.97
CA MET A 99 1.99 -3.89 -9.57
C MET A 99 1.79 -5.33 -9.07
N ASP A 100 0.65 -5.94 -9.39
CA ASP A 100 0.37 -7.32 -9.01
C ASP A 100 1.38 -8.30 -9.64
N ALA A 101 1.72 -8.12 -10.90
CA ALA A 101 2.72 -8.92 -11.58
C ALA A 101 4.11 -8.79 -10.93
N VAL A 102 4.51 -7.58 -10.56
CA VAL A 102 5.80 -7.33 -9.90
C VAL A 102 5.84 -7.92 -8.50
N VAL A 103 4.78 -7.76 -7.71
CA VAL A 103 4.71 -8.31 -6.34
C VAL A 103 4.79 -9.84 -6.37
N LEU A 104 4.07 -10.49 -7.30
CA LEU A 104 4.11 -11.95 -7.45
C LEU A 104 5.44 -12.47 -7.99
N ALA A 105 6.18 -11.66 -8.74
CA ALA A 105 7.48 -12.02 -9.30
C ALA A 105 8.64 -11.76 -8.33
N GLN A 106 8.42 -11.06 -7.21
CA GLN A 106 9.47 -10.82 -6.23
C GLN A 106 9.91 -12.14 -5.59
N PRO A 107 11.22 -12.44 -5.58
CA PRO A 107 11.70 -13.57 -4.79
C PRO A 107 11.37 -13.29 -3.32
N LEU A 108 10.77 -14.27 -2.65
CA LEU A 108 10.58 -14.22 -1.21
C LEU A 108 11.97 -13.98 -0.61
N SER A 109 12.15 -12.85 0.05
CA SER A 109 13.39 -12.58 0.79
C SER A 109 13.50 -13.63 1.90
N GLU A 110 14.49 -14.49 1.75
CA GLU A 110 14.85 -15.42 2.82
C GLU A 110 15.26 -14.68 4.09
#